data_8040f33d61c2227d1503de0a90aeadc7
#
_entry.id   8040f33d61c2227d1503de0a90aeadc7
#
_cell.length_a   1.000
_cell.length_b   1.000
_cell.length_c   1.000
_cell.angle_alpha   90.00
_cell.angle_beta   90.00
_cell.angle_gamma   90.00
#
_symmetry.space_group_name_H-M   'P 1'
#
loop_
_entity.id
_entity.type
_entity.pdbx_description
1 polymer ?
#
loop_
_entity_poly.entity_id
_entity_poly.type
_entity_poly.pdbx_seq_one_letter_code
_entity_poly.pdbx_strand_id
1 'polypeptide(L)'
;LPAPQPPFGGVIKNGALQSTPWWAPRIVPPASAPNVLLIITDDAGFAVPSTFGGVIPTPTMDRIAKQGLRYNRVFSTALCSPTRAALITGRNHHSAGFGVISEQSTGYPGYNSIIDRDKVTIGRMLKDNGYATAWFGKDHNVPAFQASQAGPFDQWPTGMGFEYFYGFIGGDANQWQPNLFRNTTQIYPFAGKPGWNLITGMADDAIDYINRMHQIQPSKPIFIKYAPGATHAPHHPT
;
A
#
# COMPACT_ATOMS: atom_id res chain seq x y z
N LEU A 1 12.97 10.91 5.93
CA LEU A 1 12.55 12.32 6.01
C LEU A 1 12.71 12.95 4.63
N PRO A 2 11.79 13.79 4.16
CA PRO A 2 11.99 14.51 2.90
C PRO A 2 13.27 15.34 3.00
N ALA A 3 14.14 15.19 2.02
CA ALA A 3 15.33 16.02 1.94
C ALA A 3 14.91 17.50 1.74
N PRO A 4 15.59 18.46 2.37
CA PRO A 4 15.34 19.86 2.11
C PRO A 4 15.47 20.13 0.60
N GLN A 5 14.60 20.98 0.07
CA GLN A 5 14.75 21.38 -1.34
C GLN A 5 16.12 22.06 -1.51
N PRO A 6 16.92 21.66 -2.51
CA PRO A 6 18.17 22.32 -2.77
C PRO A 6 17.94 23.79 -3.11
N PRO A 7 18.86 24.71 -2.76
CA PRO A 7 18.75 26.11 -3.15
C PRO A 7 18.74 26.23 -4.68
N PHE A 8 18.10 27.26 -5.18
CA PHE A 8 18.09 27.54 -6.63
C PHE A 8 19.51 27.66 -7.16
N GLY A 9 19.89 26.81 -8.12
CA GLY A 9 21.24 26.74 -8.69
C GLY A 9 21.39 27.50 -10.01
N GLY A 10 20.38 28.27 -10.45
CA GLY A 10 20.41 29.04 -11.67
C GLY A 10 20.85 30.49 -11.44
N VAL A 11 20.73 31.32 -12.48
CA VAL A 11 21.04 32.75 -12.42
C VAL A 11 19.83 33.55 -12.86
N ILE A 12 19.36 34.45 -12.01
CA ILE A 12 18.25 35.36 -12.30
C ILE A 12 18.82 36.76 -12.61
N LYS A 13 18.51 37.29 -13.77
CA LYS A 13 18.89 38.64 -14.18
C LYS A 13 17.66 39.38 -14.71
N ASN A 14 17.81 40.67 -15.04
CA ASN A 14 16.72 41.55 -15.51
C ASN A 14 16.08 41.10 -16.84
N GLY A 15 16.78 40.28 -17.64
CA GLY A 15 16.28 39.76 -18.93
C GLY A 15 16.33 38.23 -18.97
N ALA A 16 15.31 37.62 -19.58
CA ALA A 16 15.23 36.18 -19.73
C ALA A 16 16.44 35.58 -20.45
N LEU A 17 16.92 36.23 -21.50
CA LEU A 17 18.09 35.81 -22.29
C LEU A 17 19.42 35.89 -21.53
N GLN A 18 19.44 36.63 -20.42
CA GLN A 18 20.61 36.76 -19.55
C GLN A 18 20.54 35.88 -18.33
N SER A 19 19.40 35.25 -18.12
CA SER A 19 19.12 34.33 -17.00
C SER A 19 19.46 32.90 -17.41
N THR A 20 19.89 32.10 -16.42
CA THR A 20 20.14 30.66 -16.62
C THR A 20 19.07 29.88 -15.85
N PRO A 21 18.17 29.16 -16.52
CA PRO A 21 17.18 28.33 -15.84
C PRO A 21 17.86 27.16 -15.15
N TRP A 22 17.25 26.70 -14.06
CA TRP A 22 17.73 25.56 -13.33
C TRP A 22 16.55 24.76 -12.77
N TRP A 23 16.68 23.46 -12.83
CA TRP A 23 15.72 22.51 -12.28
C TRP A 23 16.38 21.68 -11.20
N ALA A 24 15.72 21.54 -10.08
CA ALA A 24 16.22 20.69 -9.01
C ALA A 24 16.48 19.26 -9.56
N PRO A 25 17.64 18.65 -9.26
CA PRO A 25 17.91 17.28 -9.67
C PRO A 25 16.80 16.33 -9.20
N ARG A 26 16.38 15.43 -10.06
CA ARG A 26 15.47 14.36 -9.64
C ARG A 26 16.18 13.45 -8.65
N ILE A 27 15.49 13.02 -7.61
CA ILE A 27 15.97 11.97 -6.73
C ILE A 27 15.97 10.67 -7.54
N VAL A 28 17.14 10.08 -7.69
CA VAL A 28 17.34 8.82 -8.39
C VAL A 28 17.78 7.79 -7.35
N PRO A 29 17.09 6.67 -7.22
CA PRO A 29 17.53 5.62 -6.31
C PRO A 29 18.85 5.01 -6.79
N PRO A 30 19.62 4.32 -5.91
CA PRO A 30 20.81 3.60 -6.34
C PRO A 30 20.50 2.62 -7.48
N ALA A 31 21.43 2.42 -8.42
CA ALA A 31 21.24 1.52 -9.54
C ALA A 31 20.98 0.05 -9.12
N SER A 32 21.39 -0.31 -7.89
CA SER A 32 21.15 -1.62 -7.27
C SER A 32 19.86 -1.68 -6.44
N ALA A 33 19.03 -0.63 -6.43
CA ALA A 33 17.80 -0.61 -5.65
C ALA A 33 16.85 -1.72 -6.13
N PRO A 34 16.43 -2.66 -5.26
CA PRO A 34 15.59 -3.78 -5.67
C PRO A 34 14.13 -3.35 -5.85
N ASN A 35 13.41 -4.09 -6.69
CA ASN A 35 11.95 -4.09 -6.62
C ASN A 35 11.49 -4.79 -5.33
N VAL A 36 10.44 -4.29 -4.69
CA VAL A 36 9.89 -4.86 -3.46
C VAL A 36 8.42 -5.15 -3.64
N LEU A 37 8.03 -6.41 -3.44
CA LEU A 37 6.64 -6.86 -3.39
C LEU A 37 6.35 -7.35 -1.98
N LEU A 38 5.53 -6.59 -1.24
CA LEU A 38 5.04 -6.93 0.09
C LEU A 38 3.65 -7.53 -0.02
N ILE A 39 3.52 -8.85 0.18
CA ILE A 39 2.24 -9.55 0.17
C ILE A 39 1.78 -9.78 1.60
N ILE A 40 0.52 -9.41 1.91
CA ILE A 40 -0.08 -9.56 3.22
C ILE A 40 -1.37 -10.36 3.07
N THR A 41 -1.36 -11.61 3.55
CA THR A 41 -2.58 -12.40 3.70
C THR A 41 -3.34 -11.93 4.94
N ASP A 42 -4.66 -12.02 4.92
CA ASP A 42 -5.54 -11.51 5.96
C ASP A 42 -6.21 -12.67 6.71
N ASP A 43 -6.10 -12.71 8.04
CA ASP A 43 -6.59 -13.79 8.90
C ASP A 43 -6.07 -15.21 8.55
N ALA A 44 -4.88 -15.29 7.96
CA ALA A 44 -4.21 -16.55 7.71
C ALA A 44 -3.33 -16.96 8.90
N GLY A 45 -3.74 -17.98 9.63
CA GLY A 45 -2.97 -18.50 10.77
C GLY A 45 -1.63 -19.13 10.32
N PHE A 46 -0.64 -19.12 11.22
CA PHE A 46 0.71 -19.63 10.95
C PHE A 46 0.72 -21.06 10.38
N ALA A 47 -0.10 -21.95 10.93
CA ALA A 47 -0.13 -23.36 10.54
C ALA A 47 -1.16 -23.65 9.41
N VAL A 48 -1.65 -22.66 8.69
CA VAL A 48 -2.60 -22.84 7.59
C VAL A 48 -1.91 -23.21 6.27
N PRO A 49 -0.89 -22.44 5.79
CA PRO A 49 -0.20 -22.75 4.55
C PRO A 49 0.76 -23.94 4.67
N SER A 50 0.89 -24.72 3.59
CA SER A 50 1.84 -25.86 3.51
C SER A 50 3.27 -25.45 3.79
N THR A 51 3.65 -24.23 3.50
CA THR A 51 4.98 -23.65 3.76
C THR A 51 5.40 -23.75 5.24
N PHE A 52 4.46 -23.75 6.17
CA PHE A 52 4.68 -23.89 7.61
C PHE A 52 4.11 -25.20 8.18
N GLY A 53 3.85 -26.18 7.31
CA GLY A 53 3.35 -27.50 7.72
C GLY A 53 1.83 -27.59 7.80
N GLY A 54 1.11 -26.60 7.27
CA GLY A 54 -0.35 -26.59 7.21
C GLY A 54 -0.93 -27.49 6.14
N VAL A 55 -2.25 -27.63 6.16
CA VAL A 55 -2.99 -28.54 5.27
C VAL A 55 -3.36 -27.89 3.93
N ILE A 56 -3.25 -26.58 3.82
CA ILE A 56 -3.60 -25.85 2.58
C ILE A 56 -2.38 -25.77 1.66
N PRO A 57 -2.44 -26.36 0.46
CA PRO A 57 -1.35 -26.27 -0.50
C PRO A 57 -1.10 -24.82 -0.93
N THR A 58 0.10 -24.32 -0.70
CA THR A 58 0.54 -22.96 -1.08
C THR A 58 1.82 -23.01 -1.91
N PRO A 59 1.78 -23.58 -3.13
CA PRO A 59 2.99 -23.90 -3.91
C PRO A 59 3.85 -22.68 -4.25
N THR A 60 3.26 -21.50 -4.42
CA THR A 60 4.01 -20.27 -4.66
C THR A 60 4.76 -19.82 -3.41
N MET A 61 4.15 -19.87 -2.24
CA MET A 61 4.84 -19.57 -0.97
C MET A 61 5.95 -20.59 -0.71
N ASP A 62 5.71 -21.87 -0.99
CA ASP A 62 6.72 -22.93 -0.86
C ASP A 62 7.93 -22.67 -1.76
N ARG A 63 7.69 -22.24 -3.01
CA ARG A 63 8.76 -21.87 -3.96
C ARG A 63 9.56 -20.67 -3.45
N ILE A 64 8.91 -19.63 -2.96
CA ILE A 64 9.58 -18.44 -2.41
C ILE A 64 10.39 -18.83 -1.17
N ALA A 65 9.83 -19.65 -0.27
CA ALA A 65 10.51 -20.13 0.93
C ALA A 65 11.77 -20.96 0.63
N LYS A 66 11.77 -21.72 -0.46
CA LYS A 66 12.96 -22.48 -0.92
C LYS A 66 14.09 -21.59 -1.43
N GLN A 67 13.78 -20.39 -1.90
CA GLN A 67 14.74 -19.44 -2.47
C GLN A 67 15.13 -18.31 -1.52
N GLY A 68 14.47 -18.21 -0.37
CA GLY A 68 14.64 -17.12 0.58
C GLY A 68 14.69 -17.57 2.03
N LEU A 69 14.36 -16.66 2.92
CA LEU A 69 14.31 -16.91 4.36
C LEU A 69 12.88 -17.21 4.82
N ARG A 70 12.75 -18.13 5.75
CA ARG A 70 11.49 -18.48 6.39
C ARG A 70 11.59 -18.21 7.89
N TYR A 71 10.86 -17.21 8.35
CA TYR A 71 10.81 -16.83 9.75
C TYR A 71 9.66 -17.57 10.47
N ASN A 72 9.89 -18.11 11.63
CA ASN A 72 8.91 -18.80 12.46
C ASN A 72 8.61 -18.10 13.80
N ARG A 73 9.17 -16.91 14.02
CA ARG A 73 8.95 -16.07 15.20
C ARG A 73 8.65 -14.64 14.78
N VAL A 74 7.58 -14.48 13.98
CA VAL A 74 7.06 -13.17 13.58
C VAL A 74 5.73 -12.96 14.26
N PHE A 75 5.59 -11.83 14.93
CA PHE A 75 4.39 -11.48 15.70
C PHE A 75 3.78 -10.21 15.11
N SER A 76 2.46 -10.18 15.06
CA SER A 76 1.67 -9.00 14.72
C SER A 76 0.85 -8.56 15.93
N THR A 77 0.09 -7.48 15.81
CA THR A 77 -0.95 -7.17 16.78
C THR A 77 -2.12 -8.13 16.63
N ALA A 78 -3.06 -8.13 17.59
CA ALA A 78 -4.21 -9.01 17.56
C ALA A 78 -5.25 -8.70 16.48
N LEU A 79 -5.18 -7.53 15.85
CA LEU A 79 -6.20 -7.02 14.92
C LEU A 79 -5.56 -6.47 13.63
N CYS A 80 -6.36 -6.46 12.55
CA CYS A 80 -5.90 -6.09 11.20
C CYS A 80 -5.49 -4.62 11.08
N SER A 81 -6.35 -3.64 11.40
CA SER A 81 -5.99 -2.22 11.23
C SER A 81 -4.83 -1.77 12.12
N PRO A 82 -4.69 -2.18 13.40
CA PRO A 82 -3.49 -1.93 14.19
C PRO A 82 -2.22 -2.52 13.57
N THR A 83 -2.27 -3.77 13.09
CA THR A 83 -1.13 -4.42 12.43
C THR A 83 -0.72 -3.67 11.15
N ARG A 84 -1.71 -3.26 10.34
CA ARG A 84 -1.47 -2.53 9.09
C ARG A 84 -0.86 -1.16 9.35
N ALA A 85 -1.36 -0.42 10.34
CA ALA A 85 -0.81 0.86 10.75
C ALA A 85 0.65 0.72 11.25
N ALA A 86 0.93 -0.26 12.10
CA ALA A 86 2.28 -0.56 12.57
C ALA A 86 3.22 -0.92 11.40
N LEU A 87 2.75 -1.74 10.45
CA LEU A 87 3.51 -2.19 9.30
C LEU A 87 3.92 -1.03 8.38
N ILE A 88 2.99 -0.14 8.04
CA ILE A 88 3.28 0.95 7.10
C ILE A 88 4.06 2.11 7.74
N THR A 89 4.00 2.27 9.07
CA THR A 89 4.69 3.34 9.79
C THR A 89 6.00 2.91 10.44
N GLY A 90 6.21 1.60 10.61
CA GLY A 90 7.33 1.06 11.38
C GLY A 90 7.28 1.43 12.87
N ARG A 91 6.11 1.79 13.40
CA ARG A 91 5.90 2.24 14.78
C ARG A 91 4.94 1.33 15.53
N ASN A 92 4.97 1.38 16.85
CA ASN A 92 3.94 0.75 17.68
C ASN A 92 2.56 1.29 17.26
N HIS A 93 1.58 0.42 17.17
CA HIS A 93 0.24 0.77 16.69
C HIS A 93 -0.48 1.84 17.53
N HIS A 94 -0.28 1.88 18.85
CA HIS A 94 -0.79 2.97 19.69
C HIS A 94 -0.16 4.32 19.30
N SER A 95 1.15 4.34 19.03
CA SER A 95 1.83 5.55 18.54
C SER A 95 1.37 5.98 17.15
N ALA A 96 0.83 5.04 16.36
CA ALA A 96 0.24 5.30 15.06
C ALA A 96 -1.27 5.63 15.11
N GLY A 97 -1.85 5.78 16.31
CA GLY A 97 -3.27 6.09 16.48
C GLY A 97 -4.22 4.87 16.45
N PHE A 98 -3.69 3.65 16.39
CA PHE A 98 -4.44 2.40 16.22
C PHE A 98 -4.32 1.48 17.44
N GLY A 99 -4.56 2.00 18.63
CA GLY A 99 -4.67 1.19 19.85
C GLY A 99 -5.85 0.22 19.83
N VAL A 100 -6.80 0.42 18.93
CA VAL A 100 -7.98 -0.40 18.69
C VAL A 100 -8.24 -0.51 17.19
N ILE A 101 -9.09 -1.44 16.78
CA ILE A 101 -9.56 -1.54 15.38
C ILE A 101 -10.29 -0.27 14.94
N SER A 102 -10.14 0.14 13.68
CA SER A 102 -10.65 1.43 13.18
C SER A 102 -12.15 1.66 13.40
N GLU A 103 -12.96 0.59 13.34
CA GLU A 103 -14.40 0.65 13.57
C GLU A 103 -14.79 0.98 15.02
N GLN A 104 -13.86 0.82 15.95
CA GLN A 104 -14.04 1.10 17.37
C GLN A 104 -13.22 2.30 17.85
N SER A 105 -12.78 3.16 16.92
CA SER A 105 -12.02 4.35 17.26
C SER A 105 -12.80 5.29 18.18
N THR A 106 -12.09 5.94 19.12
CA THR A 106 -12.73 6.69 20.21
C THR A 106 -12.39 8.17 20.23
N GLY A 107 -11.48 8.67 19.43
CA GLY A 107 -11.02 10.05 19.46
C GLY A 107 -10.02 10.37 20.59
N TYR A 108 -9.67 9.43 21.45
CA TYR A 108 -8.58 9.61 22.42
C TYR A 108 -7.22 9.44 21.74
N PRO A 109 -6.16 10.12 22.24
CA PRO A 109 -4.82 9.95 21.72
C PRO A 109 -4.39 8.48 21.68
N GLY A 110 -3.88 8.02 20.54
CA GLY A 110 -3.50 6.63 20.32
C GLY A 110 -4.65 5.69 19.93
N TYR A 111 -5.91 6.16 19.94
CA TYR A 111 -7.11 5.35 19.65
C TYR A 111 -8.07 6.03 18.65
N ASN A 112 -7.58 7.04 17.95
CA ASN A 112 -8.38 7.86 17.04
C ASN A 112 -8.39 7.37 15.59
N SER A 113 -7.65 6.32 15.27
CA SER A 113 -7.47 5.77 13.92
C SER A 113 -6.97 6.78 12.89
N ILE A 114 -6.13 7.72 13.33
CA ILE A 114 -5.49 8.71 12.47
C ILE A 114 -3.97 8.52 12.55
N ILE A 115 -3.35 8.33 11.40
CA ILE A 115 -1.89 8.36 11.28
C ILE A 115 -1.48 9.80 11.06
N ASP A 116 -0.90 10.43 12.10
CA ASP A 116 -0.47 11.81 12.02
C ASP A 116 0.65 12.00 10.99
N ARG A 117 0.75 13.21 10.44
CA ARG A 117 1.72 13.53 9.37
C ARG A 117 3.19 13.41 9.77
N ASP A 118 3.49 13.45 11.07
CA ASP A 118 4.84 13.22 11.61
C ASP A 118 5.25 11.73 11.58
N LYS A 119 4.30 10.84 11.35
CA LYS A 119 4.50 9.40 11.25
C LYS A 119 4.60 8.99 9.79
N VAL A 120 5.79 9.21 9.22
CA VAL A 120 6.05 8.93 7.81
C VAL A 120 5.83 7.44 7.49
N THR A 121 5.06 7.17 6.44
CA THR A 121 4.81 5.80 5.97
C THR A 121 5.94 5.30 5.07
N ILE A 122 6.08 3.97 4.97
CA ILE A 122 7.02 3.35 4.04
C ILE A 122 6.74 3.75 2.57
N GLY A 123 5.46 3.92 2.21
CA GLY A 123 5.07 4.41 0.88
C GLY A 123 5.65 5.79 0.62
N ARG A 124 5.50 6.71 1.58
CA ARG A 124 6.04 8.07 1.47
C ARG A 124 7.56 8.07 1.43
N MET A 125 8.21 7.31 2.32
CA MET A 125 9.68 7.22 2.34
C MET A 125 10.24 6.72 1.02
N LEU A 126 9.68 5.65 0.47
CA LEU A 126 10.16 5.08 -0.79
C LEU A 126 9.87 5.98 -1.98
N LYS A 127 8.68 6.60 -2.05
CA LYS A 127 8.35 7.62 -3.06
C LYS A 127 9.35 8.77 -3.05
N ASP A 128 9.62 9.33 -1.86
CA ASP A 128 10.55 10.45 -1.71
C ASP A 128 12.01 10.05 -2.00
N ASN A 129 12.30 8.75 -2.09
CA ASN A 129 13.58 8.19 -2.52
C ASN A 129 13.56 7.59 -3.93
N GLY A 130 12.60 7.97 -4.75
CA GLY A 130 12.58 7.69 -6.19
C GLY A 130 11.94 6.37 -6.61
N TYR A 131 11.29 5.64 -5.70
CA TYR A 131 10.50 4.46 -6.05
C TYR A 131 9.15 4.83 -6.67
N ALA A 132 8.65 3.99 -7.55
CA ALA A 132 7.23 3.95 -7.89
C ALA A 132 6.50 3.14 -6.80
N THR A 133 5.45 3.70 -6.22
CA THR A 133 4.78 3.10 -5.07
C THR A 133 3.31 2.80 -5.39
N ALA A 134 2.88 1.55 -5.16
CA ALA A 134 1.52 1.12 -5.39
C ALA A 134 0.97 0.29 -4.23
N TRP A 135 -0.34 0.40 -4.01
CA TRP A 135 -1.06 -0.38 -3.03
C TRP A 135 -2.26 -1.06 -3.71
N PHE A 136 -2.35 -2.39 -3.55
CA PHE A 136 -3.45 -3.20 -4.05
C PHE A 136 -4.19 -3.87 -2.90
N GLY A 137 -5.51 -3.80 -2.92
CA GLY A 137 -6.39 -4.50 -1.99
C GLY A 137 -6.77 -3.72 -0.74
N LYS A 138 -6.85 -4.42 0.38
CA LYS A 138 -7.35 -3.92 1.67
C LYS A 138 -6.48 -2.81 2.24
N ASP A 139 -7.11 -1.69 2.57
CA ASP A 139 -6.47 -0.61 3.32
C ASP A 139 -6.67 -0.76 4.83
N HIS A 140 -7.86 -0.57 5.33
CA HIS A 140 -8.28 -0.65 6.73
C HIS A 140 -7.59 0.34 7.69
N ASN A 141 -7.00 1.42 7.16
CA ASN A 141 -6.39 2.48 7.97
C ASN A 141 -7.05 3.85 7.76
N VAL A 142 -8.06 3.95 6.89
CA VAL A 142 -8.86 5.17 6.75
C VAL A 142 -9.94 5.19 7.83
N PRO A 143 -10.06 6.26 8.64
CA PRO A 143 -11.12 6.37 9.62
C PRO A 143 -12.50 6.50 8.93
N ALA A 144 -13.55 5.95 9.55
CA ALA A 144 -14.88 5.85 8.95
C ALA A 144 -15.43 7.20 8.44
N PHE A 145 -15.16 8.28 9.15
CA PHE A 145 -15.62 9.63 8.78
C PHE A 145 -14.84 10.25 7.58
N GLN A 146 -13.80 9.59 7.08
CA GLN A 146 -13.03 9.96 5.88
C GLN A 146 -13.12 8.91 4.76
N ALA A 147 -13.93 7.86 4.94
CA ALA A 147 -13.97 6.72 4.02
C ALA A 147 -14.82 6.95 2.76
N SER A 148 -15.28 8.18 2.49
CA SER A 148 -16.08 8.52 1.33
C SER A 148 -15.29 9.26 0.24
N GLN A 149 -15.84 9.29 -0.99
CA GLN A 149 -15.27 10.05 -2.10
C GLN A 149 -15.29 11.58 -1.90
N ALA A 150 -15.92 12.06 -0.82
CA ALA A 150 -15.87 13.49 -0.45
C ALA A 150 -14.55 13.86 0.23
N GLY A 151 -13.74 12.88 0.65
CA GLY A 151 -12.52 13.11 1.40
C GLY A 151 -12.79 13.54 2.85
N PRO A 152 -11.76 14.08 3.51
CA PRO A 152 -10.42 14.33 3.00
C PRO A 152 -9.66 13.04 2.69
N PHE A 153 -8.66 13.14 1.80
CA PHE A 153 -7.93 11.97 1.31
C PHE A 153 -6.55 11.78 1.98
N ASP A 154 -6.27 12.51 3.06
CA ASP A 154 -4.98 12.48 3.75
C ASP A 154 -4.63 11.09 4.29
N GLN A 155 -5.65 10.37 4.77
CA GLN A 155 -5.52 9.02 5.34
C GLN A 155 -5.68 7.91 4.30
N TRP A 156 -6.04 8.25 3.07
CA TRP A 156 -6.13 7.28 1.97
C TRP A 156 -4.74 6.87 1.48
N PRO A 157 -4.58 5.70 0.84
CA PRO A 157 -3.27 5.27 0.34
C PRO A 157 -2.53 6.34 -0.46
N THR A 158 -3.22 7.11 -1.30
CA THR A 158 -2.63 8.21 -2.07
C THR A 158 -2.13 9.35 -1.20
N GLY A 159 -2.82 9.69 -0.12
CA GLY A 159 -2.37 10.66 0.90
C GLY A 159 -1.19 10.13 1.72
N MET A 160 -1.11 8.81 1.89
CA MET A 160 -0.05 8.11 2.62
C MET A 160 1.22 7.85 1.78
N GLY A 161 1.28 8.39 0.54
CA GLY A 161 2.48 8.34 -0.29
C GLY A 161 2.54 7.18 -1.28
N PHE A 162 1.44 6.47 -1.51
CA PHE A 162 1.32 5.53 -2.61
C PHE A 162 0.80 6.24 -3.85
N GLU A 163 1.57 6.20 -4.95
CA GLU A 163 1.22 6.91 -6.19
C GLU A 163 0.07 6.24 -6.94
N TYR A 164 -0.19 4.98 -6.67
CA TYR A 164 -1.29 4.21 -7.22
C TYR A 164 -1.99 3.39 -6.15
N PHE A 165 -3.31 3.35 -6.18
CA PHE A 165 -4.14 2.53 -5.33
C PHE A 165 -5.22 1.84 -6.16
N TYR A 166 -5.38 0.54 -5.96
CA TYR A 166 -6.51 -0.24 -6.47
C TYR A 166 -6.98 -1.18 -5.36
N GLY A 167 -8.14 -0.91 -4.76
CA GLY A 167 -8.58 -1.70 -3.63
C GLY A 167 -9.81 -1.16 -2.93
N PHE A 168 -9.98 -1.56 -1.69
CA PHE A 168 -11.09 -1.17 -0.83
C PHE A 168 -10.61 -0.57 0.48
N ILE A 169 -11.42 0.34 1.05
CA ILE A 169 -11.02 1.17 2.20
C ILE A 169 -11.31 0.46 3.53
N GLY A 170 -12.39 -0.30 3.61
CA GLY A 170 -12.83 -0.97 4.84
C GLY A 170 -12.04 -2.21 5.23
N GLY A 171 -12.52 -2.87 6.27
CA GLY A 171 -11.94 -4.10 6.83
C GLY A 171 -12.20 -5.36 6.02
N ASP A 172 -13.26 -5.37 5.22
CA ASP A 172 -13.64 -6.49 4.36
C ASP A 172 -14.24 -6.01 3.05
N ALA A 173 -14.46 -6.92 2.12
CA ALA A 173 -15.11 -6.64 0.85
C ALA A 173 -15.79 -7.89 0.29
N ASN A 174 -16.93 -7.71 -0.37
CA ASN A 174 -17.51 -8.73 -1.21
C ASN A 174 -16.54 -9.06 -2.35
N GLN A 175 -16.30 -10.35 -2.63
CA GLN A 175 -15.30 -10.78 -3.62
C GLN A 175 -15.84 -10.72 -5.07
N TRP A 176 -17.15 -10.64 -5.25
CA TRP A 176 -17.81 -10.60 -6.56
C TRP A 176 -18.30 -9.21 -6.96
N GLN A 177 -18.76 -8.43 -5.98
CA GLN A 177 -19.27 -7.07 -6.16
C GLN A 177 -18.73 -6.15 -5.06
N PRO A 178 -17.43 -5.93 -5.02
CA PRO A 178 -16.80 -5.12 -3.99
C PRO A 178 -17.03 -3.63 -4.19
N ASN A 179 -17.00 -2.87 -3.10
CA ASN A 179 -16.85 -1.42 -3.16
C ASN A 179 -15.38 -1.07 -3.41
N LEU A 180 -15.02 -0.86 -4.67
CA LEU A 180 -13.63 -0.65 -5.10
C LEU A 180 -13.34 0.78 -5.50
N PHE A 181 -12.08 1.14 -5.30
CA PHE A 181 -11.53 2.43 -5.69
C PHE A 181 -10.26 2.27 -6.53
N ARG A 182 -10.11 3.15 -7.52
CA ARG A 182 -8.83 3.43 -8.16
C ARG A 182 -8.40 4.82 -7.74
N ASN A 183 -7.32 4.89 -6.97
CA ASN A 183 -6.93 6.11 -6.23
C ASN A 183 -8.08 6.56 -5.29
N THR A 184 -8.75 7.65 -5.63
CA THR A 184 -9.89 8.19 -4.85
C THR A 184 -11.23 8.05 -5.58
N THR A 185 -11.23 7.45 -6.77
CA THR A 185 -12.42 7.30 -7.61
C THR A 185 -12.98 5.88 -7.48
N GLN A 186 -14.28 5.77 -7.17
CA GLN A 186 -14.99 4.50 -7.13
C GLN A 186 -15.07 3.88 -8.52
N ILE A 187 -14.86 2.57 -8.61
CA ILE A 187 -14.88 1.81 -9.86
C ILE A 187 -15.72 0.54 -9.73
N TYR A 188 -16.21 0.06 -10.85
CA TYR A 188 -17.09 -1.12 -10.94
C TYR A 188 -16.58 -2.08 -12.01
N PRO A 189 -15.37 -2.68 -11.84
CA PRO A 189 -14.75 -3.51 -12.88
C PRO A 189 -15.50 -4.81 -13.17
N PHE A 190 -16.38 -5.23 -12.26
CA PHE A 190 -17.26 -6.40 -12.38
C PHE A 190 -18.53 -6.13 -13.19
N ALA A 191 -18.91 -4.86 -13.43
CA ALA A 191 -20.15 -4.53 -14.11
C ALA A 191 -20.18 -5.12 -15.53
N GLY A 192 -21.20 -5.91 -15.83
CA GLY A 192 -21.35 -6.61 -17.11
C GLY A 192 -20.36 -7.75 -17.37
N LYS A 193 -19.63 -8.22 -16.34
CA LYS A 193 -18.66 -9.33 -16.47
C LYS A 193 -19.02 -10.49 -15.53
N PRO A 194 -19.88 -11.42 -15.95
CA PRO A 194 -20.18 -12.61 -15.17
C PRO A 194 -18.90 -13.38 -14.80
N GLY A 195 -18.81 -13.85 -13.55
CA GLY A 195 -17.64 -14.59 -13.07
C GLY A 195 -16.41 -13.73 -12.75
N TRP A 196 -16.47 -12.39 -12.85
CA TRP A 196 -15.41 -11.52 -12.35
C TRP A 196 -15.24 -11.73 -10.84
N ASN A 197 -14.00 -11.81 -10.38
CA ASN A 197 -13.67 -11.96 -8.96
C ASN A 197 -12.57 -10.97 -8.56
N LEU A 198 -12.65 -10.43 -7.36
CA LEU A 198 -11.73 -9.42 -6.85
C LEU A 198 -10.27 -9.90 -6.84
N ILE A 199 -10.02 -11.15 -6.46
CA ILE A 199 -8.64 -11.68 -6.37
C ILE A 199 -7.97 -11.67 -7.74
N THR A 200 -8.67 -12.20 -8.76
CA THR A 200 -8.17 -12.22 -10.14
C THR A 200 -8.06 -10.81 -10.69
N GLY A 201 -9.10 -9.98 -10.55
CA GLY A 201 -9.10 -8.62 -11.08
C GLY A 201 -8.04 -7.72 -10.44
N MET A 202 -7.73 -7.94 -9.16
CA MET A 202 -6.66 -7.22 -8.48
C MET A 202 -5.28 -7.69 -8.94
N ALA A 203 -5.09 -8.99 -9.16
CA ALA A 203 -3.85 -9.55 -9.66
C ALA A 203 -3.56 -9.04 -11.08
N ASP A 204 -4.58 -9.01 -11.94
CA ASP A 204 -4.47 -8.48 -13.30
C ASP A 204 -4.09 -7.00 -13.32
N ASP A 205 -4.71 -6.17 -12.48
CA ASP A 205 -4.39 -4.73 -12.36
C ASP A 205 -2.96 -4.52 -11.83
N ALA A 206 -2.50 -5.36 -10.88
CA ALA A 206 -1.14 -5.30 -10.37
C ALA A 206 -0.09 -5.68 -11.43
N ILE A 207 -0.36 -6.73 -12.21
CA ILE A 207 0.49 -7.16 -13.32
C ILE A 207 0.55 -6.07 -14.40
N ASP A 208 -0.59 -5.49 -14.76
CA ASP A 208 -0.66 -4.39 -15.72
C ASP A 208 0.13 -3.16 -15.20
N TYR A 209 0.02 -2.82 -13.92
CA TYR A 209 0.82 -1.75 -13.32
C TYR A 209 2.32 -2.01 -13.44
N ILE A 210 2.79 -3.22 -13.12
CA ILE A 210 4.19 -3.61 -13.23
C ILE A 210 4.68 -3.47 -14.67
N ASN A 211 3.91 -3.99 -15.63
CA ASN A 211 4.24 -3.94 -17.06
C ASN A 211 4.32 -2.49 -17.57
N ARG A 212 3.36 -1.65 -17.21
CA ARG A 212 3.37 -0.22 -17.55
C ARG A 212 4.58 0.50 -16.98
N MET A 213 4.90 0.28 -15.70
CA MET A 213 6.06 0.91 -15.07
C MET A 213 7.36 0.46 -15.71
N HIS A 214 7.50 -0.82 -16.04
CA HIS A 214 8.66 -1.35 -16.73
C HIS A 214 8.84 -0.75 -18.14
N GLN A 215 7.74 -0.52 -18.87
CA GLN A 215 7.78 0.09 -20.22
C GLN A 215 8.10 1.58 -20.17
N ILE A 216 7.51 2.32 -19.20
CA ILE A 216 7.64 3.79 -19.15
C ILE A 216 8.94 4.23 -18.46
N GLN A 217 9.32 3.55 -17.39
CA GLN A 217 10.49 3.89 -16.57
C GLN A 217 11.22 2.61 -16.10
N PRO A 218 11.89 1.88 -17.00
CA PRO A 218 12.48 0.56 -16.69
C PRO A 218 13.54 0.58 -15.59
N SER A 219 14.16 1.73 -15.34
CA SER A 219 15.18 1.91 -14.28
C SER A 219 14.60 2.35 -12.93
N LYS A 220 13.30 2.67 -12.86
CA LYS A 220 12.66 3.09 -11.61
C LYS A 220 12.24 1.86 -10.81
N PRO A 221 12.78 1.62 -9.61
CA PRO A 221 12.37 0.49 -8.80
C PRO A 221 10.93 0.67 -8.32
N ILE A 222 10.24 -0.44 -8.10
CA ILE A 222 8.83 -0.50 -7.74
C ILE A 222 8.70 -1.03 -6.32
N PHE A 223 7.88 -0.38 -5.50
CA PHE A 223 7.37 -0.90 -4.24
C PHE A 223 5.88 -1.16 -4.36
N ILE A 224 5.48 -2.40 -4.19
CA ILE A 224 4.07 -2.81 -4.19
C ILE A 224 3.70 -3.39 -2.84
N LYS A 225 2.66 -2.83 -2.20
CA LYS A 225 1.93 -3.46 -1.11
C LYS A 225 0.70 -4.16 -1.69
N TYR A 226 0.70 -5.50 -1.68
CA TYR A 226 -0.37 -6.34 -2.18
C TYR A 226 -1.07 -7.03 -1.00
N ALA A 227 -2.30 -6.64 -0.72
CA ALA A 227 -3.05 -7.05 0.46
C ALA A 227 -4.43 -7.61 0.07
N PRO A 228 -4.50 -8.84 -0.51
CA PRO A 228 -5.78 -9.45 -0.85
C PRO A 228 -6.59 -9.69 0.43
N GLY A 229 -7.89 -9.42 0.38
CA GLY A 229 -8.80 -9.69 1.49
C GLY A 229 -9.35 -11.12 1.53
N ALA A 230 -8.91 -11.98 0.65
CA ALA A 230 -9.58 -13.24 0.34
C ALA A 230 -9.59 -14.30 1.44
N THR A 231 -8.62 -14.30 2.36
CA THR A 231 -8.60 -15.21 3.50
C THR A 231 -9.46 -14.71 4.67
N HIS A 232 -9.90 -13.46 4.64
CA HIS A 232 -10.83 -12.86 5.59
C HIS A 232 -12.29 -13.08 5.16
N ALA A 233 -13.22 -13.06 6.11
CA ALA A 233 -14.66 -13.03 5.80
C ALA A 233 -15.03 -11.74 5.00
N PRO A 234 -16.07 -11.80 4.14
CA PRO A 234 -16.87 -12.96 3.76
C PRO A 234 -16.08 -13.95 2.91
N HIS A 235 -16.23 -15.24 3.20
CA HIS A 235 -15.55 -16.31 2.46
C HIS A 235 -16.33 -16.60 1.17
N HIS A 236 -15.94 -15.94 0.07
CA HIS A 236 -16.55 -16.11 -1.25
C HIS A 236 -15.58 -16.85 -2.18
N PRO A 237 -15.50 -18.19 -2.12
CA PRO A 237 -14.59 -18.97 -2.95
C PRO A 237 -15.00 -18.86 -4.43
N THR A 238 -14.00 -19.06 -5.32
CA THR A 238 -14.20 -19.17 -6.78
C THR A 238 -14.51 -20.59 -7.17
#